data_2f4bd1e1bc6e6bd5926f66a60db837ed
#
_entry.id   2f4bd1e1bc6e6bd5926f66a60db837ed
#
_cell.length_a   1.000
_cell.length_b   1.000
_cell.length_c   1.000
_cell.angle_alpha   90.00
_cell.angle_beta   90.00
_cell.angle_gamma   90.00
#
_symmetry.space_group_name_H-M   'P 1'
#
loop_
_entity.id
_entity.type
_entity.pdbx_description
1 polymer ?
#
loop_
_entity_poly.entity_id
_entity_poly.type
_entity_poly.pdbx_seq_one_letter_code
_entity_poly.pdbx_strand_id
1 'polypeptide(L)'
;MASTKVLAQFFGDKDFPVDWKNDQEKELFWFFDDNHCPNPISPMYFSLHGWWGPTCEYMFRRFNLNTGTAWVAKRINGYVYTAIVPRDASDAAEVAPYYQWIMPSYAGSCMGWWQERYLPEVKRNFQYLDTFPTETATLQELMIFLEEAIDIQERHFRLHWILNLSQFQASLTFGAVVKELLGDVDPHVLGKVNVSRADRNWESLKELWKLKEQVKADRDVASLFEKGTDAAAILGALKGSATGRAFLEKVDAYAREFGYKAIYAHEYTGKLAVEDPTPIIGEVKGYYASDFNYDETYGKCIKEQAGAIELLRGKLAGASQKDKDRFEEALRLNLSMLPLTADHHFYFDQSTYARMRLVLLAVGRKMVKEGLLDAADDIMLLEYEQLRKYAGNPKGYDGRRIIAEARQAMERAKGKTPRDWVGTVTQQNMYEEPYHTLWGYPEKFERQQKEKKVKGQVRGVPASAGVVEAVARVVHSPSEFNDVKRGEVMVCVMTNPAWVVVFPKIAGLVTDAGGALSHSAVVAREFMIPAVVGTASATKEIRTGDTVRVDGGAGLVEIL
;
A
#
# COMPACT_ATOMS: atom_id res chain seq x y z
N MET A 1 25.61 -19.60 -22.78
CA MET A 1 24.58 -18.69 -22.28
C MET A 1 24.21 -17.74 -23.39
N ALA A 2 22.97 -17.69 -23.85
CA ALA A 2 22.56 -16.63 -24.76
C ALA A 2 22.69 -15.32 -23.95
N SER A 3 23.51 -14.39 -24.40
CA SER A 3 23.68 -13.08 -23.77
C SER A 3 22.33 -12.38 -23.80
N THR A 4 21.74 -12.15 -22.65
CA THR A 4 20.47 -11.44 -22.55
C THR A 4 20.65 -10.05 -23.13
N LYS A 5 19.85 -9.66 -24.13
CA LYS A 5 19.97 -8.38 -24.81
C LYS A 5 19.80 -7.23 -23.80
N VAL A 6 20.81 -6.38 -23.67
CA VAL A 6 20.74 -5.14 -22.92
C VAL A 6 19.90 -4.13 -23.71
N LEU A 7 18.87 -3.58 -23.07
CA LEU A 7 17.97 -2.58 -23.65
C LEU A 7 18.40 -1.16 -23.31
N ALA A 8 18.84 -0.93 -22.07
CA ALA A 8 19.27 0.37 -21.58
C ALA A 8 20.18 0.23 -20.36
N GLN A 9 20.97 1.27 -20.08
CA GLN A 9 21.82 1.37 -18.90
C GLN A 9 21.82 2.80 -18.36
N PHE A 10 21.80 2.93 -17.03
CA PHE A 10 21.98 4.21 -16.34
C PHE A 10 22.71 3.97 -15.02
N PHE A 11 23.92 4.53 -14.87
CA PHE A 11 24.77 4.32 -13.70
C PHE A 11 24.92 5.55 -12.81
N GLY A 12 24.16 6.60 -13.09
CA GLY A 12 24.19 7.86 -12.39
C GLY A 12 24.80 8.99 -13.25
N ASP A 13 24.41 10.21 -12.90
CA ASP A 13 24.94 11.45 -13.46
C ASP A 13 25.04 12.53 -12.37
N LYS A 14 25.39 13.76 -12.75
CA LYS A 14 25.53 14.89 -11.81
C LYS A 14 24.20 15.22 -11.11
N ASP A 15 23.08 15.07 -11.79
CA ASP A 15 21.75 15.44 -11.27
C ASP A 15 21.12 14.31 -10.45
N PHE A 16 21.48 13.08 -10.81
CA PHE A 16 21.03 11.87 -10.10
C PHE A 16 22.21 10.92 -9.84
N PRO A 17 23.09 11.24 -8.87
CA PRO A 17 24.23 10.39 -8.53
C PRO A 17 23.76 9.06 -7.93
N VAL A 18 24.49 7.98 -8.25
CA VAL A 18 24.25 6.64 -7.69
C VAL A 18 25.57 6.07 -7.19
N ASP A 19 25.58 5.72 -5.90
CA ASP A 19 26.74 5.08 -5.28
C ASP A 19 26.64 3.56 -5.45
N TRP A 20 27.58 2.97 -6.17
CA TRP A 20 27.66 1.55 -6.43
C TRP A 20 28.68 0.88 -5.49
N LYS A 21 28.29 -0.20 -4.81
CA LYS A 21 29.20 -0.97 -3.95
C LYS A 21 30.21 -1.78 -4.77
N ASN A 22 29.76 -2.29 -5.92
CA ASN A 22 30.58 -3.10 -6.84
C ASN A 22 29.95 -3.09 -8.24
N ASP A 23 30.63 -3.71 -9.21
CA ASP A 23 30.14 -3.78 -10.58
C ASP A 23 28.92 -4.70 -10.74
N GLN A 24 28.76 -5.72 -9.88
CA GLN A 24 27.59 -6.61 -9.91
C GLN A 24 26.30 -5.85 -9.61
N GLU A 25 26.32 -4.86 -8.73
CA GLU A 25 25.15 -4.01 -8.51
C GLU A 25 24.71 -3.25 -9.76
N LYS A 26 25.66 -2.84 -10.64
CA LYS A 26 25.35 -2.14 -11.90
C LYS A 26 24.67 -3.04 -12.93
N GLU A 27 24.89 -4.34 -12.84
CA GLU A 27 24.28 -5.32 -13.75
C GLU A 27 22.81 -5.59 -13.42
N LEU A 28 22.36 -5.27 -12.19
CA LEU A 28 20.99 -5.45 -11.77
C LEU A 28 20.07 -4.36 -12.34
N PHE A 29 18.81 -4.73 -12.57
CA PHE A 29 17.73 -3.81 -12.87
C PHE A 29 17.13 -3.29 -11.56
N TRP A 30 17.50 -2.07 -11.19
CA TRP A 30 16.96 -1.39 -10.02
C TRP A 30 15.79 -0.50 -10.43
N PHE A 31 14.61 -0.79 -9.96
CA PHE A 31 13.43 0.03 -10.20
C PHE A 31 13.00 0.78 -8.95
N PHE A 32 12.48 1.98 -9.16
CA PHE A 32 11.94 2.80 -8.10
C PHE A 32 10.67 2.15 -7.52
N ASP A 33 10.65 1.93 -6.22
CA ASP A 33 9.50 1.34 -5.53
C ASP A 33 8.43 2.40 -5.24
N ASP A 34 7.82 2.92 -6.30
CA ASP A 34 6.78 3.94 -6.22
C ASP A 34 5.46 3.41 -5.64
N ASN A 35 5.26 2.09 -5.65
CA ASN A 35 4.06 1.46 -5.08
C ASN A 35 4.04 1.47 -3.55
N HIS A 36 5.20 1.35 -2.92
CA HIS A 36 5.31 1.24 -1.47
C HIS A 36 5.97 2.47 -0.85
N CYS A 37 7.01 3.01 -1.48
CA CYS A 37 7.84 4.10 -0.97
C CYS A 37 7.92 5.27 -1.97
N PRO A 38 6.79 5.94 -2.32
CA PRO A 38 6.77 7.00 -3.33
C PRO A 38 7.51 8.26 -2.90
N ASN A 39 7.74 8.44 -1.60
CA ASN A 39 8.43 9.57 -0.99
C ASN A 39 9.82 9.21 -0.49
N PRO A 40 10.71 10.18 -0.26
CA PRO A 40 11.95 9.92 0.47
C PRO A 40 11.66 9.30 1.83
N ILE A 41 12.36 8.23 2.17
CA ILE A 41 12.16 7.50 3.43
C ILE A 41 13.20 7.85 4.48
N SER A 42 12.80 7.72 5.75
CA SER A 42 13.67 7.99 6.88
C SER A 42 14.83 6.98 6.98
N PRO A 43 15.99 7.39 7.52
CA PRO A 43 17.09 6.47 7.78
C PRO A 43 16.69 5.30 8.67
N MET A 44 15.89 5.56 9.71
CA MET A 44 15.42 4.52 10.63
C MET A 44 14.61 3.46 9.90
N TYR A 45 13.60 3.86 9.10
CA TYR A 45 12.76 2.93 8.37
C TYR A 45 13.59 1.99 7.48
N PHE A 46 14.52 2.55 6.71
CA PHE A 46 15.35 1.74 5.80
C PHE A 46 16.30 0.81 6.57
N SER A 47 16.92 1.28 7.63
CA SER A 47 17.92 0.51 8.39
C SER A 47 17.32 -0.54 9.32
N LEU A 48 16.05 -0.38 9.74
CA LEU A 48 15.29 -1.39 10.48
C LEU A 48 14.59 -2.41 9.56
N HIS A 49 15.06 -2.52 8.33
CA HIS A 49 14.44 -3.42 7.36
C HIS A 49 12.94 -3.15 7.14
N GLY A 50 12.50 -1.91 7.34
CA GLY A 50 11.13 -1.49 7.05
C GLY A 50 10.75 -1.76 5.59
N TRP A 51 11.72 -1.71 4.70
CA TRP A 51 11.59 -2.29 3.37
C TRP A 51 11.92 -3.79 3.42
N TRP A 52 11.10 -4.59 4.04
CA TRP A 52 11.04 -6.07 4.07
C TRP A 52 12.37 -6.85 4.16
N GLY A 53 13.54 -6.23 4.05
CA GLY A 53 14.89 -6.74 4.22
C GLY A 53 15.06 -8.26 4.13
N PRO A 54 15.42 -8.92 5.23
CA PRO A 54 15.68 -10.38 5.26
C PRO A 54 14.47 -11.23 4.88
N THR A 55 13.26 -10.69 4.95
CA THR A 55 12.05 -11.45 4.65
C THR A 55 11.82 -11.64 3.15
N CYS A 56 12.41 -10.80 2.31
CA CYS A 56 12.42 -11.01 0.86
C CYS A 56 13.25 -12.24 0.48
N GLU A 57 14.44 -12.39 1.07
CA GLU A 57 15.24 -13.61 0.88
C GLU A 57 14.50 -14.86 1.39
N TYR A 58 13.81 -14.74 2.54
CA TYR A 58 12.96 -15.80 3.06
C TYR A 58 11.91 -16.26 2.06
N MET A 59 11.27 -15.34 1.34
CA MET A 59 10.27 -15.65 0.32
C MET A 59 10.88 -16.55 -0.79
N PHE A 60 12.01 -16.13 -1.37
CA PHE A 60 12.67 -16.91 -2.41
C PHE A 60 13.07 -18.31 -1.93
N ARG A 61 13.65 -18.40 -0.72
CA ARG A 61 14.06 -19.66 -0.12
C ARG A 61 12.88 -20.55 0.23
N ARG A 62 11.81 -19.99 0.83
CA ARG A 62 10.67 -20.78 1.28
C ARG A 62 9.92 -21.43 0.16
N PHE A 63 9.68 -20.70 -0.90
CA PHE A 63 8.87 -21.17 -2.04
C PHE A 63 9.73 -21.72 -3.19
N ASN A 64 11.04 -21.61 -3.06
CA ASN A 64 11.99 -21.97 -4.11
C ASN A 64 11.64 -21.30 -5.46
N LEU A 65 11.45 -19.97 -5.42
CA LEU A 65 11.05 -19.21 -6.58
C LEU A 65 12.11 -19.31 -7.68
N ASN A 66 11.66 -19.56 -8.89
CA ASN A 66 12.53 -19.69 -10.06
C ASN A 66 12.92 -18.33 -10.67
N THR A 67 12.25 -17.24 -10.31
CA THR A 67 12.46 -15.90 -10.85
C THR A 67 13.73 -15.22 -10.34
N GLY A 68 14.25 -15.65 -9.20
CA GLY A 68 15.45 -15.07 -8.61
C GLY A 68 15.90 -15.80 -7.35
N THR A 69 16.98 -15.30 -6.75
CA THR A 69 17.53 -15.82 -5.48
C THR A 69 17.27 -14.88 -4.30
N ALA A 70 17.09 -13.59 -4.57
CA ALA A 70 16.83 -12.56 -3.58
C ALA A 70 16.12 -11.36 -4.21
N TRP A 71 15.48 -10.56 -3.36
CA TRP A 71 14.98 -9.25 -3.70
C TRP A 71 15.68 -8.26 -2.77
N VAL A 72 16.49 -7.37 -3.34
CA VAL A 72 17.35 -6.46 -2.60
C VAL A 72 16.89 -5.02 -2.75
N ALA A 73 17.23 -4.18 -1.78
CA ALA A 73 16.90 -2.77 -1.79
C ALA A 73 18.13 -1.88 -1.63
N LYS A 74 18.04 -0.68 -2.20
CA LYS A 74 19.04 0.37 -2.10
C LYS A 74 18.35 1.72 -1.91
N ARG A 75 18.85 2.56 -1.01
CA ARG A 75 18.37 3.92 -0.85
C ARG A 75 19.20 4.84 -1.74
N ILE A 76 18.59 5.39 -2.81
CA ILE A 76 19.26 6.25 -3.78
C ILE A 76 18.61 7.64 -3.71
N ASN A 77 19.40 8.66 -3.40
CA ASN A 77 18.92 10.04 -3.24
C ASN A 77 17.70 10.18 -2.28
N GLY A 78 17.61 9.30 -1.28
CA GLY A 78 16.51 9.27 -0.31
C GLY A 78 15.35 8.35 -0.68
N TYR A 79 15.27 7.87 -1.92
CA TYR A 79 14.21 6.99 -2.42
C TYR A 79 14.61 5.51 -2.40
N VAL A 80 13.63 4.62 -2.29
CA VAL A 80 13.86 3.17 -2.32
C VAL A 80 13.89 2.67 -3.76
N TYR A 81 14.97 1.99 -4.10
CA TYR A 81 15.11 1.23 -5.32
C TYR A 81 15.30 -0.24 -4.98
N THR A 82 14.67 -1.11 -5.74
CA THR A 82 14.69 -2.53 -5.50
C THR A 82 15.11 -3.28 -6.74
N ALA A 83 15.74 -4.43 -6.56
CA ALA A 83 16.15 -5.29 -7.65
C ALA A 83 15.99 -6.76 -7.28
N ILE A 84 15.55 -7.58 -8.23
CA ILE A 84 15.60 -9.03 -8.11
C ILE A 84 16.98 -9.48 -8.54
N VAL A 85 17.65 -10.26 -7.68
CA VAL A 85 18.91 -10.93 -8.05
C VAL A 85 18.55 -12.15 -8.89
N PRO A 86 18.91 -12.18 -10.18
CA PRO A 86 18.47 -13.23 -11.07
C PRO A 86 19.06 -14.59 -10.68
N ARG A 87 18.35 -15.63 -11.01
CA ARG A 87 18.81 -17.02 -10.92
C ARG A 87 19.34 -17.47 -12.28
N ASP A 88 20.36 -18.32 -12.30
CA ASP A 88 20.82 -18.92 -13.56
C ASP A 88 19.69 -19.72 -14.22
N ALA A 89 19.59 -19.67 -15.56
CA ALA A 89 18.47 -20.31 -16.29
C ALA A 89 18.39 -21.83 -16.07
N SER A 90 19.54 -22.51 -15.93
CA SER A 90 19.57 -23.96 -15.61
C SER A 90 19.05 -24.24 -14.22
N ASP A 91 19.46 -23.45 -13.21
CA ASP A 91 18.98 -23.57 -11.84
C ASP A 91 17.48 -23.19 -11.74
N ALA A 92 17.05 -22.12 -12.43
CA ALA A 92 15.64 -21.74 -12.51
C ALA A 92 14.74 -22.88 -13.04
N ALA A 93 15.19 -23.59 -14.08
CA ALA A 93 14.47 -24.72 -14.65
C ALA A 93 14.43 -25.92 -13.69
N GLU A 94 15.49 -26.15 -12.92
CA GLU A 94 15.58 -27.24 -11.94
C GLU A 94 14.65 -27.01 -10.75
N VAL A 95 14.51 -25.77 -10.27
CA VAL A 95 13.69 -25.46 -9.08
C VAL A 95 12.23 -25.23 -9.37
N ALA A 96 11.85 -24.84 -10.58
CA ALA A 96 10.47 -24.51 -10.97
C ALA A 96 9.44 -25.64 -10.65
N PRO A 97 9.72 -26.93 -10.84
CA PRO A 97 8.79 -28.00 -10.51
C PRO A 97 8.36 -28.02 -9.04
N TYR A 98 9.26 -27.69 -8.10
CA TYR A 98 8.91 -27.65 -6.69
C TYR A 98 7.87 -26.56 -6.39
N TYR A 99 8.06 -25.34 -6.93
CA TYR A 99 7.11 -24.25 -6.79
C TYR A 99 5.72 -24.65 -7.33
N GLN A 100 5.68 -25.18 -8.53
CA GLN A 100 4.43 -25.61 -9.17
C GLN A 100 3.70 -26.70 -8.37
N TRP A 101 4.46 -27.61 -7.75
CA TRP A 101 3.90 -28.71 -6.96
C TRP A 101 3.37 -28.25 -5.60
N ILE A 102 4.07 -27.32 -4.91
CA ILE A 102 3.72 -26.95 -3.53
C ILE A 102 2.66 -25.84 -3.44
N MET A 103 2.64 -24.91 -4.39
CA MET A 103 1.79 -23.71 -4.32
C MET A 103 0.27 -24.00 -4.29
N PRO A 104 -0.27 -25.01 -5.00
CA PRO A 104 -1.68 -25.36 -4.85
C PRO A 104 -2.07 -25.73 -3.41
N SER A 105 -1.18 -26.41 -2.68
CA SER A 105 -1.39 -26.75 -1.26
C SER A 105 -1.37 -25.53 -0.35
N TYR A 106 -0.47 -24.57 -0.64
CA TYR A 106 -0.48 -23.28 0.05
C TYR A 106 -1.80 -22.52 -0.19
N ALA A 107 -2.21 -22.37 -1.43
CA ALA A 107 -3.46 -21.70 -1.77
C ALA A 107 -4.66 -22.38 -1.10
N GLY A 108 -4.76 -23.71 -1.17
CA GLY A 108 -5.87 -24.48 -0.60
C GLY A 108 -5.98 -24.41 0.93
N SER A 109 -4.86 -24.25 1.65
CA SER A 109 -4.81 -24.31 3.12
C SER A 109 -4.68 -22.93 3.79
N CYS A 110 -4.31 -21.90 3.05
CA CYS A 110 -3.85 -20.62 3.59
C CYS A 110 -4.91 -19.91 4.43
N MET A 111 -6.17 -19.90 4.00
CA MET A 111 -7.26 -19.25 4.76
C MET A 111 -7.48 -19.94 6.11
N GLY A 112 -7.45 -21.29 6.16
CA GLY A 112 -7.52 -22.03 7.42
C GLY A 112 -6.35 -21.69 8.34
N TRP A 113 -5.13 -21.68 7.81
CA TRP A 113 -3.95 -21.29 8.60
C TRP A 113 -4.02 -19.84 9.09
N TRP A 114 -4.56 -18.94 8.26
CA TRP A 114 -4.78 -17.56 8.66
C TRP A 114 -5.68 -17.48 9.89
N GLN A 115 -6.85 -18.09 9.84
CA GLN A 115 -7.84 -18.02 10.89
C GLN A 115 -7.42 -18.75 12.18
N GLU A 116 -6.82 -19.93 12.05
CA GLU A 116 -6.53 -20.81 13.19
C GLU A 116 -5.17 -20.57 13.85
N ARG A 117 -4.19 -20.05 13.09
CA ARG A 117 -2.80 -19.94 13.55
C ARG A 117 -2.26 -18.52 13.47
N TYR A 118 -2.25 -17.92 12.27
CA TYR A 118 -1.49 -16.70 12.03
C TYR A 118 -2.17 -15.46 12.60
N LEU A 119 -3.47 -15.29 12.39
CA LEU A 119 -4.19 -14.15 12.96
C LEU A 119 -4.21 -14.15 14.50
N PRO A 120 -4.42 -15.29 15.20
CA PRO A 120 -4.24 -15.35 16.65
C PRO A 120 -2.82 -15.01 17.11
N GLU A 121 -1.77 -15.44 16.38
CA GLU A 121 -0.38 -15.07 16.64
C GLU A 121 -0.18 -13.57 16.54
N VAL A 122 -0.62 -12.98 15.43
CA VAL A 122 -0.52 -11.52 15.17
C VAL A 122 -1.22 -10.71 16.26
N LYS A 123 -2.42 -11.11 16.66
CA LYS A 123 -3.18 -10.44 17.74
C LYS A 123 -2.47 -10.51 19.09
N ARG A 124 -1.87 -11.64 19.44
CA ARG A 124 -1.05 -11.76 20.67
C ARG A 124 0.19 -10.87 20.62
N ASN A 125 0.86 -10.80 19.47
CA ASN A 125 2.01 -9.92 19.27
C ASN A 125 1.61 -8.45 19.41
N PHE A 126 0.49 -8.04 18.84
CA PHE A 126 -0.03 -6.69 19.00
C PHE A 126 -0.38 -6.37 20.45
N GLN A 127 -1.04 -7.30 21.14
CA GLN A 127 -1.33 -7.14 22.56
C GLN A 127 -0.04 -6.92 23.37
N TYR A 128 1.00 -7.70 23.11
CA TYR A 128 2.31 -7.53 23.75
C TYR A 128 2.89 -6.13 23.51
N LEU A 129 2.92 -5.68 22.25
CA LEU A 129 3.44 -4.36 21.89
C LEU A 129 2.62 -3.21 22.50
N ASP A 130 1.29 -3.35 22.55
CA ASP A 130 0.37 -2.32 23.06
C ASP A 130 0.36 -2.22 24.58
N THR A 131 0.75 -3.28 25.31
CA THR A 131 0.68 -3.34 26.79
C THR A 131 2.02 -3.20 27.50
N PHE A 132 3.13 -3.12 26.76
CA PHE A 132 4.45 -2.91 27.36
C PHE A 132 4.50 -1.58 28.14
N PRO A 133 5.04 -1.55 29.37
CA PRO A 133 4.99 -0.37 30.26
C PRO A 133 6.02 0.71 29.86
N THR A 134 5.90 1.28 28.68
CA THR A 134 6.87 2.21 28.06
C THR A 134 7.14 3.47 28.90
N GLU A 135 6.19 3.93 29.71
CA GLU A 135 6.33 5.17 30.49
C GLU A 135 7.27 5.01 31.70
N THR A 136 7.36 3.81 32.27
CA THR A 136 8.17 3.51 33.44
C THR A 136 9.49 2.83 33.11
N ALA A 137 9.62 2.28 31.92
CA ALA A 137 10.80 1.55 31.47
C ALA A 137 12.06 2.44 31.40
N THR A 138 13.21 1.83 31.68
CA THR A 138 14.53 2.42 31.43
C THR A 138 14.84 2.48 29.93
N LEU A 139 15.87 3.24 29.53
CA LEU A 139 16.29 3.25 28.12
C LEU A 139 16.77 1.85 27.67
N GLN A 140 17.47 1.12 28.54
CA GLN A 140 17.93 -0.24 28.25
C GLN A 140 16.76 -1.20 28.02
N GLU A 141 15.72 -1.16 28.88
CA GLU A 141 14.52 -1.99 28.71
C GLU A 141 13.77 -1.64 27.42
N LEU A 142 13.70 -0.34 27.06
CA LEU A 142 13.10 0.10 25.80
C LEU A 142 13.91 -0.34 24.58
N MET A 143 15.25 -0.40 24.68
CA MET A 143 16.08 -0.93 23.58
C MET A 143 15.91 -2.45 23.43
N ILE A 144 15.76 -3.20 24.53
CA ILE A 144 15.40 -4.63 24.48
C ILE A 144 14.02 -4.82 23.85
N PHE A 145 13.05 -4.02 24.28
CA PHE A 145 11.70 -4.05 23.72
C PHE A 145 11.68 -3.71 22.21
N LEU A 146 12.54 -2.81 21.75
CA LEU A 146 12.72 -2.52 20.33
C LEU A 146 13.23 -3.74 19.54
N GLU A 147 14.21 -4.51 20.10
CA GLU A 147 14.67 -5.75 19.44
C GLU A 147 13.54 -6.77 19.30
N GLU A 148 12.73 -6.95 20.35
CA GLU A 148 11.57 -7.85 20.30
C GLU A 148 10.51 -7.38 19.30
N ALA A 149 10.33 -6.07 19.17
CA ALA A 149 9.44 -5.49 18.16
C ALA A 149 9.97 -5.72 16.73
N ILE A 150 11.29 -5.68 16.52
CA ILE A 150 11.93 -6.00 15.23
C ILE A 150 11.70 -7.48 14.89
N ASP A 151 11.89 -8.41 15.84
CA ASP A 151 11.63 -9.83 15.65
C ASP A 151 10.16 -10.09 15.26
N ILE A 152 9.22 -9.40 15.92
CA ILE A 152 7.80 -9.47 15.60
C ILE A 152 7.55 -8.93 14.18
N GLN A 153 8.13 -7.78 13.81
CA GLN A 153 8.01 -7.23 12.47
C GLN A 153 8.50 -8.21 11.41
N GLU A 154 9.70 -8.79 11.58
CA GLU A 154 10.22 -9.79 10.63
C GLU A 154 9.32 -11.02 10.54
N ARG A 155 8.81 -11.50 11.67
CA ARG A 155 7.86 -12.64 11.70
C ARG A 155 6.58 -12.30 10.93
N HIS A 156 6.03 -11.11 11.12
CA HIS A 156 4.83 -10.65 10.43
C HIS A 156 5.06 -10.54 8.92
N PHE A 157 6.21 -10.03 8.47
CA PHE A 157 6.51 -9.97 7.04
C PHE A 157 6.83 -11.34 6.41
N ARG A 158 7.29 -12.31 7.17
CA ARG A 158 7.32 -13.70 6.69
C ARG A 158 5.91 -14.26 6.48
N LEU A 159 4.95 -13.92 7.34
CA LEU A 159 3.54 -14.26 7.16
C LEU A 159 2.93 -13.52 5.98
N HIS A 160 3.22 -12.22 5.81
CA HIS A 160 2.82 -11.43 4.66
C HIS A 160 3.11 -12.16 3.35
N TRP A 161 4.34 -12.65 3.15
CA TRP A 161 4.70 -13.38 1.94
C TRP A 161 3.95 -14.70 1.77
N ILE A 162 3.68 -15.42 2.85
CA ILE A 162 2.89 -16.66 2.77
C ILE A 162 1.47 -16.35 2.30
N LEU A 163 0.82 -15.34 2.88
CA LEU A 163 -0.55 -14.96 2.53
C LEU A 163 -0.62 -14.40 1.10
N ASN A 164 0.28 -13.46 0.79
CA ASN A 164 0.33 -12.78 -0.51
C ASN A 164 0.52 -13.76 -1.67
N LEU A 165 1.55 -14.61 -1.63
CA LEU A 165 1.80 -15.59 -2.70
C LEU A 165 0.70 -16.64 -2.81
N SER A 166 0.11 -17.07 -1.68
CA SER A 166 -0.99 -18.04 -1.69
C SER A 166 -2.26 -17.45 -2.31
N GLN A 167 -2.62 -16.24 -1.96
CA GLN A 167 -3.76 -15.51 -2.54
C GLN A 167 -3.52 -15.24 -4.03
N PHE A 168 -2.32 -14.80 -4.38
CA PHE A 168 -1.93 -14.56 -5.76
C PHE A 168 -2.03 -15.84 -6.62
N GLN A 169 -1.54 -16.98 -6.09
CA GLN A 169 -1.67 -18.27 -6.77
C GLN A 169 -3.14 -18.67 -7.04
N ALA A 170 -4.03 -18.43 -6.07
CA ALA A 170 -5.46 -18.71 -6.24
C ALA A 170 -6.06 -17.86 -7.37
N SER A 171 -5.74 -16.58 -7.42
CA SER A 171 -6.22 -15.65 -8.46
C SER A 171 -5.66 -16.00 -9.84
N LEU A 172 -4.38 -16.34 -9.95
CA LEU A 172 -3.77 -16.81 -11.20
C LEU A 172 -4.41 -18.11 -11.70
N THR A 173 -4.65 -19.05 -10.79
CA THR A 173 -5.30 -20.32 -11.13
C THR A 173 -6.71 -20.09 -11.67
N PHE A 174 -7.50 -19.24 -11.00
CA PHE A 174 -8.83 -18.87 -11.47
C PHE A 174 -8.80 -18.21 -12.86
N GLY A 175 -7.91 -17.22 -13.04
CA GLY A 175 -7.73 -16.54 -14.32
C GLY A 175 -7.34 -17.50 -15.46
N ALA A 176 -6.44 -18.45 -15.19
CA ALA A 176 -6.02 -19.46 -16.16
C ALA A 176 -7.17 -20.39 -16.54
N VAL A 177 -7.96 -20.88 -15.56
CA VAL A 177 -9.14 -21.72 -15.81
C VAL A 177 -10.19 -20.97 -16.62
N VAL A 178 -10.47 -19.72 -16.29
CA VAL A 178 -11.40 -18.88 -17.06
C VAL A 178 -10.93 -18.72 -18.50
N LYS A 179 -9.65 -18.38 -18.71
CA LYS A 179 -9.10 -18.21 -20.06
C LYS A 179 -9.14 -19.49 -20.88
N GLU A 180 -8.82 -20.63 -20.27
CA GLU A 180 -8.85 -21.93 -20.95
C GLU A 180 -10.27 -22.33 -21.35
N LEU A 181 -11.26 -22.17 -20.46
CA LEU A 181 -12.63 -22.66 -20.67
C LEU A 181 -13.52 -21.66 -21.44
N LEU A 182 -13.28 -20.36 -21.30
CA LEU A 182 -14.15 -19.31 -21.84
C LEU A 182 -13.47 -18.41 -22.86
N GLY A 183 -12.14 -18.56 -23.07
CA GLY A 183 -11.35 -17.64 -23.90
C GLY A 183 -11.18 -16.27 -23.24
N ASP A 184 -11.10 -15.23 -24.08
CA ASP A 184 -10.97 -13.87 -23.58
C ASP A 184 -12.29 -13.38 -22.99
N VAL A 185 -12.27 -13.13 -21.68
CA VAL A 185 -13.38 -12.54 -20.94
C VAL A 185 -13.07 -11.07 -20.69
N ASP A 186 -14.09 -10.22 -20.79
CA ASP A 186 -13.97 -8.79 -20.48
C ASP A 186 -13.32 -8.61 -19.08
N PRO A 187 -12.19 -7.89 -18.99
CA PRO A 187 -11.52 -7.62 -17.72
C PRO A 187 -12.43 -6.96 -16.68
N HIS A 188 -13.44 -6.21 -17.11
CA HIS A 188 -14.42 -5.60 -16.23
C HIS A 188 -15.32 -6.65 -15.54
N VAL A 189 -15.69 -7.72 -16.23
CA VAL A 189 -16.43 -8.85 -15.63
C VAL A 189 -15.57 -9.54 -14.58
N LEU A 190 -14.29 -9.82 -14.90
CA LEU A 190 -13.36 -10.42 -13.95
C LEU A 190 -13.09 -9.52 -12.74
N GLY A 191 -12.99 -8.21 -12.97
CA GLY A 191 -12.88 -7.23 -11.88
C GLY A 191 -14.05 -7.32 -10.90
N LYS A 192 -15.29 -7.44 -11.40
CA LYS A 192 -16.48 -7.62 -10.56
C LYS A 192 -16.48 -8.93 -9.77
N VAL A 193 -15.97 -10.03 -10.35
CA VAL A 193 -15.83 -11.30 -9.64
C VAL A 193 -14.84 -11.18 -8.48
N ASN A 194 -13.77 -10.43 -8.66
CA ASN A 194 -12.66 -10.30 -7.70
C ASN A 194 -12.88 -9.23 -6.62
N VAL A 195 -14.11 -8.87 -6.31
CA VAL A 195 -14.45 -8.00 -5.18
C VAL A 195 -14.51 -8.79 -3.89
N SER A 196 -13.77 -8.38 -2.86
CA SER A 196 -13.85 -8.99 -1.54
C SER A 196 -15.16 -8.66 -0.84
N ARG A 197 -15.72 -9.62 -0.09
CA ARG A 197 -17.01 -9.47 0.60
C ARG A 197 -16.89 -9.20 2.09
N ALA A 198 -15.77 -9.56 2.71
CA ALA A 198 -15.61 -9.47 4.16
C ALA A 198 -14.12 -9.33 4.46
N ASP A 199 -13.67 -8.09 4.61
CA ASP A 199 -12.29 -7.75 4.93
C ASP A 199 -12.22 -6.50 5.81
N ARG A 200 -11.04 -6.18 6.28
CA ARG A 200 -10.79 -5.05 7.18
C ARG A 200 -11.12 -3.68 6.57
N ASN A 201 -11.12 -3.54 5.23
CA ASN A 201 -11.51 -2.29 4.58
C ASN A 201 -13.03 -2.07 4.72
N TRP A 202 -13.83 -3.09 4.39
CA TRP A 202 -15.29 -3.02 4.54
C TRP A 202 -15.71 -2.86 5.99
N GLU A 203 -15.03 -3.52 6.93
CA GLU A 203 -15.30 -3.37 8.37
C GLU A 203 -15.01 -1.93 8.83
N SER A 204 -13.85 -1.38 8.47
CA SER A 204 -13.48 0.01 8.79
C SER A 204 -14.48 1.02 8.23
N LEU A 205 -14.89 0.83 6.97
CA LEU A 205 -15.87 1.68 6.30
C LEU A 205 -17.25 1.64 6.99
N LYS A 206 -17.66 0.43 7.41
CA LYS A 206 -18.92 0.24 8.15
C LYS A 206 -18.92 0.97 9.50
N GLU A 207 -17.83 0.86 10.24
CA GLU A 207 -17.73 1.53 11.55
C GLU A 207 -17.68 3.06 11.41
N LEU A 208 -16.99 3.60 10.38
CA LEU A 208 -17.05 5.05 10.06
C LEU A 208 -18.46 5.50 9.68
N TRP A 209 -19.16 4.70 8.88
CA TRP A 209 -20.55 4.98 8.55
C TRP A 209 -21.46 4.99 9.80
N LYS A 210 -21.24 4.08 10.75
CA LYS A 210 -21.98 4.09 12.02
C LYS A 210 -21.70 5.35 12.84
N LEU A 211 -20.44 5.83 12.87
CA LEU A 211 -20.10 7.10 13.53
C LEU A 211 -20.85 8.27 12.88
N LYS A 212 -20.90 8.33 11.56
CA LYS A 212 -21.68 9.33 10.80
C LYS A 212 -23.18 9.26 11.14
N GLU A 213 -23.77 8.08 11.22
CA GLU A 213 -25.19 7.92 11.59
C GLU A 213 -25.46 8.38 13.04
N GLN A 214 -24.51 8.19 13.95
CA GLN A 214 -24.59 8.72 15.32
C GLN A 214 -24.52 10.24 15.35
N VAL A 215 -23.70 10.88 14.51
CA VAL A 215 -23.70 12.34 14.36
C VAL A 215 -25.08 12.82 13.92
N LYS A 216 -25.72 12.16 12.93
CA LYS A 216 -27.07 12.51 12.45
C LYS A 216 -28.17 12.34 13.53
N ALA A 217 -28.03 11.34 14.39
CA ALA A 217 -29.02 11.03 15.42
C ALA A 217 -28.95 11.98 16.61
N ASP A 218 -27.83 12.65 16.87
CA ASP A 218 -27.63 13.55 18.01
C ASP A 218 -27.51 15.00 17.51
N ARG A 219 -28.55 15.82 17.78
CA ARG A 219 -28.62 17.22 17.34
C ARG A 219 -27.47 18.09 17.86
N ASP A 220 -27.03 17.85 19.09
CA ASP A 220 -25.96 18.66 19.69
C ASP A 220 -24.64 18.35 19.00
N VAL A 221 -24.35 17.05 18.77
CA VAL A 221 -23.17 16.62 18.00
C VAL A 221 -23.25 17.10 16.55
N ALA A 222 -24.40 16.93 15.87
CA ALA A 222 -24.61 17.40 14.51
C ALA A 222 -24.31 18.90 14.36
N SER A 223 -24.81 19.72 15.29
CA SER A 223 -24.55 21.17 15.31
C SER A 223 -23.06 21.51 15.39
N LEU A 224 -22.22 20.68 16.06
CA LEU A 224 -20.78 20.87 16.12
C LEU A 224 -20.11 20.57 14.77
N PHE A 225 -20.59 19.52 14.06
CA PHE A 225 -20.12 19.18 12.71
C PHE A 225 -20.53 20.21 11.65
N GLU A 226 -21.74 20.80 11.78
CA GLU A 226 -22.24 21.84 10.88
C GLU A 226 -21.52 23.17 11.05
N LYS A 227 -21.23 23.57 12.27
CA LYS A 227 -20.56 24.83 12.60
C LYS A 227 -19.03 24.79 12.47
N GLY A 228 -18.44 23.60 12.57
CA GLY A 228 -16.99 23.43 12.52
C GLY A 228 -16.45 23.64 11.08
N THR A 229 -15.46 24.52 10.95
CA THR A 229 -14.83 24.83 9.65
C THR A 229 -14.01 23.67 9.14
N ASP A 230 -13.29 23.01 10.03
CA ASP A 230 -12.40 21.88 9.73
C ASP A 230 -12.43 20.83 10.88
N ALA A 231 -11.73 19.74 10.69
CA ALA A 231 -11.70 18.61 11.62
C ALA A 231 -11.12 18.99 13.01
N ALA A 232 -10.12 19.86 13.05
CA ALA A 232 -9.48 20.29 14.29
C ALA A 232 -10.41 21.20 15.12
N ALA A 233 -11.15 22.09 14.47
CA ALA A 233 -12.16 22.93 15.11
C ALA A 233 -13.32 22.08 15.67
N ILE A 234 -13.77 21.07 14.91
CA ILE A 234 -14.79 20.12 15.37
C ILE A 234 -14.29 19.34 16.58
N LEU A 235 -13.07 18.80 16.52
CA LEU A 235 -12.47 18.05 17.64
C LEU A 235 -12.36 18.92 18.90
N GLY A 236 -11.96 20.19 18.75
CA GLY A 236 -11.93 21.15 19.85
C GLY A 236 -13.30 21.39 20.47
N ALA A 237 -14.34 21.58 19.64
CA ALA A 237 -15.72 21.77 20.09
C ALA A 237 -16.30 20.51 20.77
N LEU A 238 -16.03 19.31 20.24
CA LEU A 238 -16.42 18.04 20.86
C LEU A 238 -15.81 17.88 22.26
N LYS A 239 -14.53 18.19 22.44
CA LYS A 239 -13.86 18.16 23.76
C LYS A 239 -14.52 19.13 24.77
N GLY A 240 -15.10 20.23 24.30
CA GLY A 240 -15.73 21.25 25.11
C GLY A 240 -17.13 20.89 25.68
N SER A 241 -17.84 19.89 25.14
CA SER A 241 -19.19 19.54 25.54
C SER A 241 -19.29 18.13 26.13
N ALA A 242 -20.32 17.87 26.96
CA ALA A 242 -20.53 16.53 27.54
C ALA A 242 -20.93 15.51 26.45
N THR A 243 -21.87 15.87 25.58
CA THR A 243 -22.32 15.04 24.45
C THR A 243 -21.18 14.79 23.46
N GLY A 244 -20.35 15.83 23.20
CA GLY A 244 -19.16 15.70 22.36
C GLY A 244 -18.14 14.73 22.93
N ARG A 245 -17.85 14.77 24.24
CA ARG A 245 -16.96 13.81 24.90
C ARG A 245 -17.49 12.36 24.80
N ALA A 246 -18.79 12.15 25.00
CA ALA A 246 -19.41 10.83 24.83
C ALA A 246 -19.30 10.32 23.37
N PHE A 247 -19.37 11.22 22.37
CA PHE A 247 -19.10 10.86 20.99
C PHE A 247 -17.61 10.52 20.76
N LEU A 248 -16.68 11.27 21.37
CA LEU A 248 -15.24 11.00 21.27
C LEU A 248 -14.86 9.63 21.84
N GLU A 249 -15.53 9.12 22.89
CA GLU A 249 -15.32 7.75 23.38
C GLU A 249 -15.56 6.69 22.28
N LYS A 250 -16.52 6.94 21.39
CA LYS A 250 -16.82 6.05 20.25
C LYS A 250 -15.77 6.22 19.14
N VAL A 251 -15.32 7.44 18.90
CA VAL A 251 -14.18 7.71 18.00
C VAL A 251 -12.91 7.01 18.49
N ASP A 252 -12.65 7.06 19.81
CA ASP A 252 -11.53 6.36 20.43
C ASP A 252 -11.66 4.84 20.33
N ALA A 253 -12.88 4.30 20.42
CA ALA A 253 -13.12 2.87 20.19
C ALA A 253 -12.80 2.47 18.75
N TYR A 254 -13.22 3.29 17.78
CA TYR A 254 -12.84 3.10 16.38
C TYR A 254 -11.30 3.20 16.20
N ALA A 255 -10.66 4.20 16.81
CA ALA A 255 -9.23 4.42 16.72
C ALA A 255 -8.42 3.24 17.29
N ARG A 256 -8.85 2.64 18.41
CA ARG A 256 -8.21 1.45 18.98
C ARG A 256 -8.20 0.25 18.03
N GLU A 257 -9.17 0.13 17.15
CA GLU A 257 -9.25 -0.98 16.18
C GLU A 257 -8.64 -0.63 14.82
N PHE A 258 -8.92 0.57 14.31
CA PHE A 258 -8.58 0.98 12.95
C PHE A 258 -7.60 2.16 12.86
N GLY A 259 -7.26 2.78 13.97
CA GLY A 259 -6.42 3.98 14.00
C GLY A 259 -4.92 3.71 13.85
N TYR A 260 -4.51 2.45 13.72
CA TYR A 260 -3.15 2.04 13.38
C TYR A 260 -2.87 2.10 11.87
N LYS A 261 -3.53 3.01 11.18
CA LYS A 261 -3.30 3.28 9.76
C LYS A 261 -2.42 4.51 9.64
N ALA A 262 -1.23 4.34 9.06
CA ALA A 262 -0.40 5.46 8.66
C ALA A 262 -0.89 6.03 7.31
N ILE A 263 -0.66 7.32 7.08
CA ILE A 263 -0.93 7.98 5.79
C ILE A 263 -0.15 7.27 4.67
N TYR A 264 1.11 6.94 4.96
CA TYR A 264 1.96 6.10 4.11
C TYR A 264 2.29 4.84 4.90
N ALA A 265 1.86 3.68 4.42
CA ALA A 265 2.05 2.41 5.11
C ALA A 265 3.53 2.09 5.33
N HIS A 266 4.38 2.45 4.37
CA HIS A 266 5.80 2.13 4.38
C HIS A 266 6.65 3.34 4.83
N GLU A 267 6.43 3.82 6.05
CA GLU A 267 7.25 4.83 6.73
C GLU A 267 6.84 4.94 8.21
N TYR A 268 7.77 5.36 9.07
CA TYR A 268 7.52 5.56 10.50
C TYR A 268 7.25 7.02 10.89
N THR A 269 7.37 7.96 9.96
CA THR A 269 7.29 9.41 10.26
C THR A 269 5.88 9.97 10.32
N GLY A 270 4.89 9.27 9.73
CA GLY A 270 3.51 9.73 9.71
C GLY A 270 2.80 9.54 11.04
N LYS A 271 2.11 10.58 11.55
CA LYS A 271 1.24 10.44 12.73
C LYS A 271 0.10 9.47 12.46
N LEU A 272 -0.24 8.69 13.47
CA LEU A 272 -1.32 7.71 13.42
C LEU A 272 -2.61 8.31 13.99
N ALA A 273 -3.75 7.77 13.57
CA ALA A 273 -5.03 8.20 14.13
C ALA A 273 -5.21 7.83 15.62
N VAL A 274 -4.46 6.86 16.14
CA VAL A 274 -4.36 6.58 17.60
C VAL A 274 -3.58 7.65 18.36
N GLU A 275 -2.69 8.40 17.69
CA GLU A 275 -1.96 9.53 18.28
C GLU A 275 -2.76 10.82 18.20
N ASP A 276 -3.57 10.98 17.15
CA ASP A 276 -4.38 12.19 16.88
C ASP A 276 -5.65 11.78 16.10
N PRO A 277 -6.84 11.85 16.72
CA PRO A 277 -8.09 11.45 16.08
C PRO A 277 -8.63 12.46 15.04
N THR A 278 -7.94 13.58 14.81
CA THR A 278 -8.35 14.62 13.85
C THR A 278 -8.67 14.05 12.45
N PRO A 279 -7.88 13.14 11.86
CA PRO A 279 -8.22 12.51 10.58
C PRO A 279 -9.55 11.77 10.61
N ILE A 280 -9.85 11.02 11.67
CA ILE A 280 -11.13 10.29 11.82
C ILE A 280 -12.30 11.27 11.84
N ILE A 281 -12.18 12.38 12.57
CA ILE A 281 -13.22 13.43 12.60
C ILE A 281 -13.42 14.02 11.20
N GLY A 282 -12.33 14.22 10.43
CA GLY A 282 -12.40 14.67 9.04
C GLY A 282 -13.13 13.70 8.12
N GLU A 283 -12.86 12.40 8.27
CA GLU A 283 -13.54 11.33 7.54
C GLU A 283 -15.06 11.31 7.87
N VAL A 284 -15.40 11.33 9.16
CA VAL A 284 -16.79 11.37 9.62
C VAL A 284 -17.50 12.62 9.08
N LYS A 285 -16.84 13.81 9.10
CA LYS A 285 -17.38 15.04 8.50
C LYS A 285 -17.66 14.87 7.01
N GLY A 286 -16.73 14.29 6.28
CA GLY A 286 -16.89 14.01 4.86
C GLY A 286 -18.09 13.11 4.57
N TYR A 287 -18.27 12.06 5.35
CA TYR A 287 -19.45 11.18 5.25
C TYR A 287 -20.74 11.87 5.67
N TYR A 288 -20.71 12.68 6.74
CA TYR A 288 -21.87 13.44 7.19
C TYR A 288 -22.38 14.41 6.12
N ALA A 289 -21.48 15.05 5.39
CA ALA A 289 -21.82 15.96 4.29
C ALA A 289 -22.23 15.23 2.98
N SER A 290 -22.19 13.91 2.95
CA SER A 290 -22.51 13.08 1.77
C SER A 290 -23.73 12.22 2.01
N ASP A 291 -24.34 11.75 0.91
CA ASP A 291 -25.45 10.75 0.93
C ASP A 291 -24.90 9.32 0.97
N PHE A 292 -23.63 9.12 1.27
CA PHE A 292 -23.05 7.78 1.34
C PHE A 292 -23.82 6.90 2.30
N ASN A 293 -24.29 5.76 1.80
CA ASN A 293 -24.94 4.70 2.55
C ASN A 293 -24.14 3.40 2.37
N TYR A 294 -23.64 2.89 3.48
CA TYR A 294 -22.84 1.67 3.47
C TYR A 294 -23.63 0.47 2.93
N ASP A 295 -24.85 0.26 3.45
CA ASP A 295 -25.65 -0.93 3.11
C ASP A 295 -26.03 -0.94 1.62
N GLU A 296 -26.36 0.22 1.05
CA GLU A 296 -26.63 0.35 -0.39
C GLU A 296 -25.39 0.10 -1.23
N THR A 297 -24.25 0.69 -0.86
CA THR A 297 -22.99 0.54 -1.60
C THR A 297 -22.51 -0.91 -1.56
N TYR A 298 -22.46 -1.50 -0.37
CA TYR A 298 -22.08 -2.88 -0.18
C TYR A 298 -23.03 -3.84 -0.89
N GLY A 299 -24.35 -3.64 -0.74
CA GLY A 299 -25.38 -4.44 -1.41
C GLY A 299 -25.27 -4.39 -2.94
N LYS A 300 -24.94 -3.23 -3.50
CA LYS A 300 -24.67 -3.09 -4.94
C LYS A 300 -23.46 -3.91 -5.36
N CYS A 301 -22.33 -3.83 -4.64
CA CYS A 301 -21.12 -4.61 -4.94
C CYS A 301 -21.41 -6.11 -4.93
N ILE A 302 -22.12 -6.62 -3.91
CA ILE A 302 -22.50 -8.04 -3.80
C ILE A 302 -23.39 -8.47 -4.98
N LYS A 303 -24.36 -7.66 -5.35
CA LYS A 303 -25.27 -7.95 -6.48
C LYS A 303 -24.52 -8.00 -7.81
N GLU A 304 -23.61 -7.07 -8.03
CA GLU A 304 -22.81 -7.03 -9.27
C GLU A 304 -21.83 -8.18 -9.37
N GLN A 305 -21.21 -8.58 -8.26
CA GLN A 305 -20.37 -9.78 -8.21
C GLN A 305 -21.18 -11.03 -8.54
N ALA A 306 -22.37 -11.20 -7.93
CA ALA A 306 -23.24 -12.33 -8.21
C ALA A 306 -23.64 -12.38 -9.70
N GLY A 307 -24.01 -11.23 -10.28
CA GLY A 307 -24.34 -11.12 -11.69
C GLY A 307 -23.17 -11.47 -12.62
N ALA A 308 -21.96 -11.05 -12.27
CA ALA A 308 -20.75 -11.39 -13.04
C ALA A 308 -20.44 -12.90 -12.98
N ILE A 309 -20.59 -13.52 -11.81
CA ILE A 309 -20.42 -14.99 -11.65
C ILE A 309 -21.46 -15.74 -12.48
N GLU A 310 -22.74 -15.37 -12.43
CA GLU A 310 -23.80 -15.99 -13.22
C GLU A 310 -23.58 -15.82 -14.72
N LEU A 311 -23.03 -14.68 -15.16
CA LEU A 311 -22.66 -14.49 -16.56
C LEU A 311 -21.59 -15.51 -17.00
N LEU A 312 -20.56 -15.74 -16.18
CA LEU A 312 -19.52 -16.74 -16.48
C LEU A 312 -20.09 -18.16 -16.48
N ARG A 313 -20.95 -18.51 -15.52
CA ARG A 313 -21.67 -19.79 -15.46
C ARG A 313 -22.54 -20.03 -16.69
N GLY A 314 -23.25 -18.97 -17.13
CA GLY A 314 -24.06 -19.02 -18.35
C GLY A 314 -23.25 -19.34 -19.60
N LYS A 315 -22.03 -18.80 -19.72
CA LYS A 315 -21.11 -19.13 -20.81
C LYS A 315 -20.65 -20.61 -20.78
N LEU A 316 -20.66 -21.25 -19.62
CA LEU A 316 -20.31 -22.66 -19.42
C LEU A 316 -21.51 -23.60 -19.56
N ALA A 317 -22.71 -23.14 -19.91
CA ALA A 317 -23.92 -23.99 -19.95
C ALA A 317 -23.74 -25.25 -20.80
N GLY A 318 -23.08 -25.14 -21.96
CA GLY A 318 -22.78 -26.24 -22.87
C GLY A 318 -21.49 -27.03 -22.57
N ALA A 319 -20.72 -26.66 -21.55
CA ALA A 319 -19.47 -27.35 -21.23
C ALA A 319 -19.69 -28.68 -20.51
N SER A 320 -18.66 -29.54 -20.50
CA SER A 320 -18.71 -30.84 -19.78
C SER A 320 -18.87 -30.60 -18.26
N GLN A 321 -19.42 -31.60 -17.55
CA GLN A 321 -19.55 -31.53 -16.11
C GLN A 321 -18.17 -31.37 -15.44
N LYS A 322 -17.15 -32.05 -15.95
CA LYS A 322 -15.76 -31.91 -15.48
C LYS A 322 -15.25 -30.45 -15.55
N ASP A 323 -15.54 -29.74 -16.64
CA ASP A 323 -15.11 -28.35 -16.82
C ASP A 323 -15.88 -27.41 -15.89
N LYS A 324 -17.18 -27.65 -15.70
CA LYS A 324 -18.00 -26.92 -14.73
C LYS A 324 -17.47 -27.10 -13.31
N ASP A 325 -17.17 -28.34 -12.90
CA ASP A 325 -16.64 -28.63 -11.56
C ASP A 325 -15.28 -27.98 -11.36
N ARG A 326 -14.42 -28.00 -12.36
CA ARG A 326 -13.10 -27.34 -12.33
C ARG A 326 -13.22 -25.80 -12.20
N PHE A 327 -14.16 -25.20 -12.92
CA PHE A 327 -14.45 -23.78 -12.80
C PHE A 327 -14.95 -23.42 -11.39
N GLU A 328 -15.91 -24.16 -10.85
CA GLU A 328 -16.49 -23.90 -9.51
C GLU A 328 -15.44 -24.07 -8.41
N GLU A 329 -14.55 -25.05 -8.53
CA GLU A 329 -13.45 -25.25 -7.58
C GLU A 329 -12.48 -24.06 -7.60
N ALA A 330 -12.04 -23.63 -8.78
CA ALA A 330 -11.15 -22.48 -8.93
C ALA A 330 -11.81 -21.16 -8.46
N LEU A 331 -13.09 -20.96 -8.79
CA LEU A 331 -13.88 -19.82 -8.34
C LEU A 331 -14.00 -19.80 -6.80
N ARG A 332 -14.38 -20.93 -6.20
CA ARG A 332 -14.52 -21.06 -4.74
C ARG A 332 -13.21 -20.75 -4.03
N LEU A 333 -12.10 -21.28 -4.52
CA LEU A 333 -10.77 -21.02 -3.97
C LEU A 333 -10.43 -19.52 -4.07
N ASN A 334 -10.58 -18.93 -5.25
CA ASN A 334 -10.32 -17.52 -5.48
C ASN A 334 -11.14 -16.63 -4.53
N LEU A 335 -12.46 -16.82 -4.48
CA LEU A 335 -13.35 -16.03 -3.63
C LEU A 335 -13.01 -16.17 -2.13
N SER A 336 -12.59 -17.36 -1.69
CA SER A 336 -12.21 -17.59 -0.29
C SER A 336 -10.94 -16.83 0.11
N MET A 337 -10.06 -16.52 -0.85
CA MET A 337 -8.77 -15.88 -0.62
C MET A 337 -8.81 -14.34 -0.77
N LEU A 338 -9.83 -13.79 -1.42
CA LEU A 338 -9.94 -12.35 -1.67
C LEU A 338 -9.79 -11.47 -0.41
N PRO A 339 -10.38 -11.82 0.76
CA PRO A 339 -10.23 -11.01 1.96
C PRO A 339 -8.78 -10.83 2.40
N LEU A 340 -7.91 -11.79 2.11
CA LEU A 340 -6.50 -11.72 2.50
C LEU A 340 -5.76 -10.56 1.83
N THR A 341 -6.25 -10.04 0.70
CA THR A 341 -5.64 -8.87 0.05
C THR A 341 -5.72 -7.63 0.96
N ALA A 342 -6.88 -7.34 1.53
CA ALA A 342 -7.04 -6.21 2.43
C ALA A 342 -6.52 -6.53 3.85
N ASP A 343 -6.74 -7.76 4.32
CA ASP A 343 -6.37 -8.18 5.67
C ASP A 343 -4.85 -8.18 5.87
N HIS A 344 -4.05 -8.70 4.93
CA HIS A 344 -2.60 -8.70 5.10
C HIS A 344 -2.03 -7.28 5.10
N HIS A 345 -2.56 -6.38 4.25
CA HIS A 345 -2.19 -4.97 4.28
C HIS A 345 -2.55 -4.31 5.61
N PHE A 346 -3.75 -4.56 6.13
CA PHE A 346 -4.17 -4.00 7.41
C PHE A 346 -3.28 -4.47 8.56
N TYR A 347 -3.03 -5.78 8.68
CA TYR A 347 -2.28 -6.33 9.81
C TYR A 347 -0.78 -6.12 9.69
N PHE A 348 -0.20 -6.23 8.49
CA PHE A 348 1.25 -6.18 8.33
C PHE A 348 1.73 -4.81 7.88
N ASP A 349 1.29 -4.33 6.72
CA ASP A 349 1.80 -3.08 6.14
C ASP A 349 1.37 -1.83 6.92
N GLN A 350 0.25 -1.91 7.64
CA GLN A 350 -0.24 -0.79 8.45
C GLN A 350 -0.02 -1.01 9.94
N SER A 351 -0.70 -1.99 10.52
CA SER A 351 -0.74 -2.14 11.97
C SER A 351 0.59 -2.55 12.60
N THR A 352 1.44 -3.31 11.88
CA THR A 352 2.79 -3.65 12.36
C THR A 352 3.71 -2.43 12.31
N TYR A 353 3.76 -1.73 11.17
CA TYR A 353 4.59 -0.51 11.06
C TYR A 353 4.12 0.60 12.00
N ALA A 354 2.82 0.75 12.19
CA ALA A 354 2.27 1.70 13.15
C ALA A 354 2.77 1.42 14.58
N ARG A 355 2.76 0.16 15.00
CA ARG A 355 3.25 -0.22 16.33
C ARG A 355 4.77 -0.06 16.45
N MET A 356 5.51 -0.38 15.39
CA MET A 356 6.96 -0.09 15.35
C MET A 356 7.23 1.41 15.54
N ARG A 357 6.46 2.31 14.90
CA ARG A 357 6.53 3.75 15.16
C ARG A 357 6.32 4.08 16.64
N LEU A 358 5.29 3.50 17.27
CA LEU A 358 5.00 3.78 18.68
C LEU A 358 6.11 3.29 19.61
N VAL A 359 6.72 2.15 19.33
CA VAL A 359 7.90 1.64 20.04
C VAL A 359 9.09 2.59 19.89
N LEU A 360 9.40 3.01 18.66
CA LEU A 360 10.46 3.99 18.39
C LEU A 360 10.20 5.32 19.09
N LEU A 361 8.97 5.81 19.10
CA LEU A 361 8.61 7.02 19.82
C LEU A 361 8.75 6.87 21.34
N ALA A 362 8.51 5.68 21.89
CA ALA A 362 8.76 5.44 23.32
C ALA A 362 10.26 5.55 23.65
N VAL A 363 11.13 4.95 22.84
CA VAL A 363 12.60 5.15 22.94
C VAL A 363 12.94 6.63 22.78
N GLY A 364 12.40 7.31 21.76
CA GLY A 364 12.64 8.73 21.50
C GLY A 364 12.23 9.62 22.67
N ARG A 365 11.03 9.42 23.24
CA ARG A 365 10.58 10.16 24.46
C ARG A 365 11.52 9.95 25.65
N LYS A 366 12.01 8.73 25.84
CA LYS A 366 12.98 8.47 26.89
C LYS A 366 14.31 9.20 26.65
N MET A 367 14.81 9.16 25.41
CA MET A 367 16.02 9.89 25.04
C MET A 367 15.86 11.41 25.18
N VAL A 368 14.67 11.98 24.94
CA VAL A 368 14.37 13.39 25.21
C VAL A 368 14.44 13.66 26.71
N LYS A 369 13.84 12.81 27.57
CA LYS A 369 13.92 12.95 29.04
C LYS A 369 15.38 12.90 29.56
N GLU A 370 16.24 12.18 28.87
CA GLU A 370 17.67 12.07 29.20
C GLU A 370 18.55 13.16 28.53
N GLY A 371 17.93 14.09 27.77
CA GLY A 371 18.61 15.22 27.12
C GLY A 371 19.42 14.84 25.87
N LEU A 372 19.17 13.65 25.30
CA LEU A 372 19.87 13.15 24.12
C LEU A 372 19.21 13.63 22.81
N LEU A 373 17.89 13.74 22.77
CA LEU A 373 17.11 14.22 21.62
C LEU A 373 16.36 15.51 21.98
N ASP A 374 16.06 16.33 20.97
CA ASP A 374 15.24 17.55 21.15
C ASP A 374 13.75 17.22 20.99
N ALA A 375 13.39 16.29 20.12
CA ALA A 375 12.04 15.77 19.92
C ALA A 375 12.06 14.24 19.77
N ALA A 376 10.97 13.58 20.18
CA ALA A 376 10.89 12.12 20.11
C ALA A 376 10.96 11.58 18.66
N ASP A 377 10.37 12.30 17.72
CA ASP A 377 10.39 11.95 16.30
C ASP A 377 11.80 12.08 15.66
N ASP A 378 12.76 12.76 16.31
CA ASP A 378 14.15 12.86 15.83
C ASP A 378 14.84 11.49 15.76
N ILE A 379 14.36 10.49 16.50
CA ILE A 379 14.85 9.13 16.44
C ILE A 379 14.74 8.54 15.00
N MET A 380 13.75 8.97 14.21
CA MET A 380 13.54 8.52 12.84
C MET A 380 14.66 8.96 11.87
N LEU A 381 15.43 9.97 12.27
CA LEU A 381 16.55 10.52 11.49
C LEU A 381 17.89 9.81 11.78
N LEU A 382 17.92 8.88 12.71
CA LEU A 382 19.05 7.99 12.94
C LEU A 382 18.85 6.68 12.15
N GLU A 383 19.94 6.09 11.68
CA GLU A 383 19.95 4.67 11.34
C GLU A 383 19.93 3.84 12.63
N TYR A 384 19.47 2.60 12.57
CA TYR A 384 19.37 1.75 13.76
C TYR A 384 20.72 1.57 14.45
N GLU A 385 21.79 1.31 13.71
CA GLU A 385 23.15 1.21 14.27
C GLU A 385 23.65 2.53 14.90
N GLN A 386 23.24 3.65 14.33
CA GLN A 386 23.54 4.98 14.89
C GLN A 386 22.79 5.20 16.22
N LEU A 387 21.53 4.75 16.29
CA LEU A 387 20.74 4.78 17.53
C LEU A 387 21.44 3.96 18.63
N ARG A 388 21.89 2.74 18.34
CA ARG A 388 22.59 1.86 19.30
C ARG A 388 23.88 2.52 19.81
N LYS A 389 24.69 3.09 18.90
CA LYS A 389 25.92 3.82 19.26
C LYS A 389 25.64 5.02 20.11
N TYR A 390 24.60 5.80 19.77
CA TYR A 390 24.24 7.01 20.51
C TYR A 390 23.68 6.66 21.90
N ALA A 391 22.78 5.70 22.01
CA ALA A 391 22.24 5.26 23.30
C ALA A 391 23.30 4.66 24.21
N GLY A 392 24.25 3.88 23.66
CA GLY A 392 25.30 3.20 24.43
C GLY A 392 26.46 4.12 24.84
N ASN A 393 26.75 5.18 24.10
CA ASN A 393 27.84 6.11 24.38
C ASN A 393 27.46 7.57 24.01
N PRO A 394 26.51 8.19 24.72
CA PRO A 394 25.98 9.50 24.35
C PRO A 394 27.02 10.65 24.43
N LYS A 395 28.08 10.48 25.23
CA LYS A 395 29.15 11.50 25.33
C LYS A 395 30.21 11.37 24.23
N GLY A 396 30.40 10.16 23.71
CA GLY A 396 31.40 9.87 22.67
C GLY A 396 30.84 9.81 21.26
N TYR A 397 29.53 9.96 21.09
CA TYR A 397 28.84 9.88 19.78
C TYR A 397 27.96 11.11 19.52
N ASP A 398 28.29 11.86 18.49
CA ASP A 398 27.58 13.11 18.14
C ASP A 398 26.28 12.82 17.36
N GLY A 399 25.27 12.27 18.05
CA GLY A 399 23.97 11.94 17.49
C GLY A 399 23.21 13.18 16.98
N ARG A 400 23.35 14.34 17.65
CA ARG A 400 22.67 15.58 17.24
C ARG A 400 23.14 16.08 15.88
N ARG A 401 24.45 16.03 15.62
CA ARG A 401 25.00 16.39 14.30
C ARG A 401 24.47 15.45 13.21
N ILE A 402 24.46 14.15 13.47
CA ILE A 402 23.95 13.14 12.52
C ILE A 402 22.47 13.39 12.19
N ILE A 403 21.65 13.68 13.20
CA ILE A 403 20.24 14.03 13.02
C ILE A 403 20.08 15.28 12.15
N ALA A 404 20.89 16.32 12.40
CA ALA A 404 20.84 17.56 11.62
C ALA A 404 21.23 17.30 10.14
N GLU A 405 22.26 16.51 9.89
CA GLU A 405 22.69 16.11 8.54
C GLU A 405 21.63 15.28 7.83
N ALA A 406 21.02 14.31 8.53
CA ALA A 406 19.95 13.47 8.00
C ALA A 406 18.70 14.30 7.64
N ARG A 407 18.32 15.26 8.50
CA ARG A 407 17.20 16.18 8.25
C ARG A 407 17.43 16.99 6.97
N GLN A 408 18.63 17.56 6.80
CA GLN A 408 19.00 18.29 5.59
C GLN A 408 19.00 17.39 4.35
N ALA A 409 19.48 16.13 4.48
CA ALA A 409 19.47 15.17 3.39
C ALA A 409 18.04 14.80 2.95
N MET A 410 17.13 14.61 3.91
CA MET A 410 15.71 14.36 3.63
C MET A 410 15.04 15.56 2.92
N GLU A 411 15.31 16.79 3.36
CA GLU A 411 14.78 17.99 2.67
C GLU A 411 15.33 18.10 1.23
N ARG A 412 16.62 17.85 1.02
CA ARG A 412 17.18 17.82 -0.34
C ARG A 412 16.55 16.74 -1.21
N ALA A 413 16.25 15.58 -0.64
CA ALA A 413 15.64 14.47 -1.35
C ALA A 413 14.23 14.81 -1.86
N LYS A 414 13.42 15.54 -1.08
CA LYS A 414 12.08 16.00 -1.51
C LYS A 414 12.09 16.85 -2.78
N GLY A 415 13.17 17.59 -3.01
CA GLY A 415 13.36 18.41 -4.22
C GLY A 415 13.81 17.65 -5.46
N LYS A 416 14.13 16.34 -5.33
CA LYS A 416 14.56 15.51 -6.46
C LYS A 416 13.40 14.72 -7.05
N THR A 417 13.42 14.53 -8.37
CA THR A 417 12.51 13.62 -9.04
C THR A 417 13.21 12.26 -9.19
N PRO A 418 12.69 11.17 -8.59
CA PRO A 418 13.27 9.86 -8.77
C PRO A 418 13.16 9.41 -10.23
N ARG A 419 14.14 8.65 -10.70
CA ARG A 419 14.08 7.97 -11.99
C ARG A 419 13.29 6.67 -11.80
N ASP A 420 12.55 6.23 -12.81
CA ASP A 420 11.81 4.96 -12.72
C ASP A 420 12.75 3.76 -12.54
N TRP A 421 13.98 3.84 -13.04
CA TRP A 421 14.98 2.79 -12.91
C TRP A 421 16.42 3.31 -12.99
N VAL A 422 17.35 2.52 -12.45
CA VAL A 422 18.81 2.68 -12.59
C VAL A 422 19.47 1.30 -12.78
N GLY A 423 20.75 1.26 -13.12
CA GLY A 423 21.47 0.02 -13.40
C GLY A 423 21.29 -0.45 -14.84
N THR A 424 21.11 -1.75 -15.05
CA THR A 424 21.05 -2.38 -16.38
C THR A 424 19.68 -2.99 -16.63
N VAL A 425 19.01 -2.54 -17.69
CA VAL A 425 17.73 -3.09 -18.17
C VAL A 425 18.03 -4.12 -19.25
N THR A 426 17.60 -5.35 -19.06
CA THR A 426 17.71 -6.41 -20.06
C THR A 426 16.34 -6.84 -20.57
N GLN A 427 16.31 -7.51 -21.73
CA GLN A 427 15.09 -8.09 -22.30
C GLN A 427 14.41 -9.01 -21.28
N GLN A 428 15.17 -9.84 -20.58
CA GLN A 428 14.67 -10.80 -19.61
C GLN A 428 14.02 -10.10 -18.41
N ASN A 429 14.75 -9.20 -17.75
CA ASN A 429 14.23 -8.58 -16.54
C ASN A 429 13.12 -7.55 -16.80
N MET A 430 12.92 -7.09 -18.03
CA MET A 430 11.84 -6.17 -18.36
C MET A 430 10.55 -6.89 -18.80
N TYR A 431 10.66 -7.99 -19.57
CA TYR A 431 9.50 -8.60 -20.25
C TYR A 431 9.21 -10.06 -19.85
N GLU A 432 10.17 -10.75 -19.21
CA GLU A 432 10.04 -12.16 -18.86
C GLU A 432 9.76 -12.38 -17.36
N GLU A 433 10.01 -11.39 -16.54
CA GLU A 433 9.74 -11.41 -15.10
C GLU A 433 8.28 -11.09 -14.81
N PRO A 434 7.49 -12.04 -14.26
CA PRO A 434 6.05 -11.83 -14.08
C PRO A 434 5.72 -10.68 -13.12
N TYR A 435 6.55 -10.40 -12.12
CA TYR A 435 6.33 -9.28 -11.19
C TYR A 435 6.48 -7.92 -11.87
N HIS A 436 7.44 -7.75 -12.76
CA HIS A 436 7.63 -6.50 -13.48
C HIS A 436 6.43 -6.18 -14.37
N THR A 437 5.90 -7.19 -15.05
CA THR A 437 4.69 -7.05 -15.85
C THR A 437 3.48 -6.68 -14.99
N LEU A 438 3.33 -7.31 -13.83
CA LEU A 438 2.22 -7.03 -12.91
C LEU A 438 2.26 -5.61 -12.33
N TRP A 439 3.45 -5.01 -12.22
CA TRP A 439 3.63 -3.64 -11.74
C TRP A 439 3.66 -2.58 -12.84
N GLY A 440 3.54 -2.99 -14.10
CA GLY A 440 3.51 -2.08 -15.24
C GLY A 440 4.87 -1.49 -15.62
N TYR A 441 5.98 -2.16 -15.26
CA TYR A 441 7.32 -1.67 -15.64
C TYR A 441 7.59 -1.72 -17.14
N PRO A 442 7.16 -2.74 -17.90
CA PRO A 442 7.30 -2.73 -19.35
C PRO A 442 6.63 -1.50 -19.98
N GLU A 443 5.42 -1.16 -19.55
CA GLU A 443 4.68 0.01 -20.04
C GLU A 443 5.36 1.33 -19.64
N LYS A 444 5.90 1.42 -18.42
CA LYS A 444 6.69 2.59 -17.97
C LYS A 444 7.96 2.75 -18.80
N PHE A 445 8.68 1.66 -19.03
CA PHE A 445 9.90 1.65 -19.82
C PHE A 445 9.65 2.05 -21.28
N GLU A 446 8.63 1.47 -21.93
CA GLU A 446 8.28 1.79 -23.32
C GLU A 446 7.81 3.23 -23.49
N ARG A 447 7.09 3.79 -22.51
CA ARG A 447 6.74 5.21 -22.53
C ARG A 447 7.97 6.10 -22.57
N GLN A 448 8.95 5.85 -21.72
CA GLN A 448 10.20 6.62 -21.71
C GLN A 448 10.94 6.57 -23.06
N GLN A 449 10.83 5.46 -23.79
CA GLN A 449 11.50 5.28 -25.09
C GLN A 449 10.70 5.88 -26.27
N LYS A 450 9.37 5.89 -26.19
CA LYS A 450 8.50 6.18 -27.35
C LYS A 450 7.86 7.58 -27.33
N GLU A 451 7.86 8.30 -26.22
CA GLU A 451 7.00 9.49 -26.12
C GLU A 451 7.55 10.76 -26.74
N LYS A 452 6.87 11.15 -27.83
CA LYS A 452 6.54 12.57 -28.04
C LYS A 452 5.34 12.89 -27.12
N LYS A 453 5.59 13.61 -26.02
CA LYS A 453 4.49 14.08 -25.14
C LYS A 453 3.46 14.83 -25.97
N VAL A 454 2.24 14.31 -26.04
CA VAL A 454 1.12 15.03 -26.63
C VAL A 454 0.60 15.99 -25.57
N LYS A 455 0.70 17.29 -25.84
CA LYS A 455 0.22 18.32 -24.92
C LYS A 455 -1.26 18.10 -24.56
N GLY A 456 -1.58 18.10 -23.29
CA GLY A 456 -2.94 17.88 -22.78
C GLY A 456 -3.35 16.42 -22.65
N GLN A 457 -2.44 15.47 -22.88
CA GLN A 457 -2.69 14.04 -22.65
C GLN A 457 -1.71 13.47 -21.63
N VAL A 458 -2.24 12.72 -20.67
CA VAL A 458 -1.48 11.94 -19.68
C VAL A 458 -1.82 10.47 -19.88
N ARG A 459 -0.81 9.61 -19.95
CA ARG A 459 -0.99 8.16 -20.13
C ARG A 459 -0.53 7.41 -18.90
N GLY A 460 -1.21 6.32 -18.59
CA GLY A 460 -0.91 5.44 -17.49
C GLY A 460 -1.26 3.97 -17.79
N VAL A 461 -1.28 3.17 -16.75
CA VAL A 461 -1.72 1.78 -16.80
C VAL A 461 -3.25 1.75 -16.68
N PRO A 462 -3.98 1.05 -17.57
CA PRO A 462 -5.40 0.78 -17.41
C PRO A 462 -5.66 0.07 -16.08
N ALA A 463 -6.44 0.69 -15.19
CA ALA A 463 -6.62 0.16 -13.84
C ALA A 463 -8.05 -0.30 -13.57
N SER A 464 -9.04 0.49 -13.93
CA SER A 464 -10.46 0.16 -13.82
C SER A 464 -11.19 0.71 -15.03
N ALA A 465 -11.88 -0.14 -15.77
CA ALA A 465 -12.53 0.20 -17.03
C ALA A 465 -13.67 1.21 -16.84
N GLY A 466 -13.94 1.96 -17.90
CA GLY A 466 -14.97 3.00 -17.99
C GLY A 466 -14.41 4.32 -18.45
N VAL A 467 -15.31 5.23 -18.81
CA VAL A 467 -14.97 6.59 -19.25
C VAL A 467 -15.77 7.59 -18.41
N VAL A 468 -15.10 8.63 -17.92
CA VAL A 468 -15.75 9.73 -17.21
C VAL A 468 -15.16 11.07 -17.62
N GLU A 469 -16.01 12.08 -17.74
CA GLU A 469 -15.61 13.47 -17.90
C GLU A 469 -16.09 14.24 -16.68
N ALA A 470 -15.15 14.85 -15.95
CA ALA A 470 -15.47 15.61 -14.75
C ALA A 470 -14.34 16.58 -14.39
N VAL A 471 -14.62 17.44 -13.41
CA VAL A 471 -13.63 18.37 -12.85
C VAL A 471 -12.58 17.60 -12.04
N ALA A 472 -11.32 17.89 -12.28
CA ALA A 472 -10.19 17.30 -11.55
C ALA A 472 -9.97 17.98 -10.20
N ARG A 473 -9.67 17.17 -9.19
CA ARG A 473 -9.19 17.58 -7.86
C ARG A 473 -7.85 16.95 -7.61
N VAL A 474 -6.79 17.75 -7.59
CA VAL A 474 -5.46 17.28 -7.18
C VAL A 474 -5.42 17.23 -5.65
N VAL A 475 -5.04 16.07 -5.11
CA VAL A 475 -5.00 15.77 -3.68
C VAL A 475 -3.62 15.26 -3.32
N HIS A 476 -2.92 15.98 -2.44
CA HIS A 476 -1.56 15.64 -2.01
C HIS A 476 -1.53 14.88 -0.69
N SER A 477 -2.57 15.03 0.13
CA SER A 477 -2.63 14.41 1.44
C SER A 477 -4.08 14.16 1.89
N PRO A 478 -4.31 13.23 2.84
CA PRO A 478 -5.62 13.00 3.43
C PRO A 478 -6.28 14.21 4.09
N SER A 479 -5.51 15.20 4.51
CA SER A 479 -6.06 16.45 5.06
C SER A 479 -6.92 17.23 4.06
N GLU A 480 -6.75 16.95 2.75
CA GLU A 480 -7.48 17.59 1.65
C GLU A 480 -8.72 16.81 1.21
N PHE A 481 -9.04 15.67 1.84
CA PHE A 481 -10.21 14.85 1.47
C PHE A 481 -11.54 15.60 1.58
N ASN A 482 -11.63 16.59 2.45
CA ASN A 482 -12.83 17.41 2.60
C ASN A 482 -13.05 18.33 1.39
N ASP A 483 -11.98 18.67 0.64
CA ASP A 483 -12.04 19.52 -0.53
C ASP A 483 -12.50 18.76 -1.77
N VAL A 484 -12.46 17.41 -1.73
CA VAL A 484 -12.95 16.55 -2.81
C VAL A 484 -14.47 16.59 -2.83
N LYS A 485 -15.05 17.09 -3.92
CA LYS A 485 -16.48 17.15 -4.12
C LYS A 485 -16.99 15.89 -4.81
N ARG A 486 -18.28 15.59 -4.58
CA ARG A 486 -18.91 14.44 -5.23
C ARG A 486 -18.90 14.62 -6.75
N GLY A 487 -18.50 13.58 -7.47
CA GLY A 487 -18.44 13.54 -8.91
C GLY A 487 -17.17 14.13 -9.53
N GLU A 488 -16.19 14.57 -8.73
CA GLU A 488 -14.88 14.98 -9.24
C GLU A 488 -13.99 13.78 -9.60
N VAL A 489 -13.05 13.98 -10.48
CA VAL A 489 -11.92 13.06 -10.71
C VAL A 489 -10.83 13.40 -9.72
N MET A 490 -10.46 12.45 -8.86
CA MET A 490 -9.35 12.61 -7.96
C MET A 490 -8.03 12.32 -8.68
N VAL A 491 -7.08 13.26 -8.57
CA VAL A 491 -5.72 13.13 -9.09
C VAL A 491 -4.76 13.19 -7.92
N CYS A 492 -3.94 12.15 -7.72
CA CYS A 492 -3.01 12.09 -6.58
C CYS A 492 -1.74 11.31 -6.93
N VAL A 493 -0.73 11.37 -6.07
CA VAL A 493 0.49 10.58 -6.28
C VAL A 493 0.17 9.10 -6.22
N MET A 494 -0.52 8.65 -5.15
CA MET A 494 -0.99 7.28 -4.96
C MET A 494 -2.11 7.26 -3.93
N THR A 495 -2.85 6.16 -3.85
CA THR A 495 -3.74 5.90 -2.72
C THR A 495 -3.21 4.75 -1.87
N ASN A 496 -3.60 4.74 -0.60
CA ASN A 496 -3.40 3.64 0.31
C ASN A 496 -4.73 3.32 1.04
N PRO A 497 -4.81 2.27 1.86
CA PRO A 497 -6.07 1.91 2.52
C PRO A 497 -6.74 3.01 3.34
N ALA A 498 -6.01 4.01 3.83
CA ALA A 498 -6.62 5.16 4.51
C ALA A 498 -7.43 6.07 3.55
N TRP A 499 -7.21 5.96 2.24
CA TRP A 499 -7.89 6.75 1.22
C TRP A 499 -9.24 6.16 0.78
N VAL A 500 -9.58 4.95 1.18
CA VAL A 500 -10.85 4.27 0.79
C VAL A 500 -12.07 5.14 1.04
N VAL A 501 -12.02 5.98 2.07
CA VAL A 501 -13.10 6.91 2.46
C VAL A 501 -13.48 7.94 1.37
N VAL A 502 -12.59 8.23 0.44
CA VAL A 502 -12.83 9.21 -0.64
C VAL A 502 -13.48 8.55 -1.87
N PHE A 503 -13.24 7.25 -2.07
CA PHE A 503 -13.72 6.55 -3.27
C PHE A 503 -15.24 6.66 -3.51
N PRO A 504 -16.11 6.61 -2.50
CA PRO A 504 -17.54 6.80 -2.72
C PRO A 504 -17.95 8.18 -3.24
N LYS A 505 -17.04 9.17 -3.15
CA LYS A 505 -17.32 10.54 -3.61
C LYS A 505 -16.88 10.78 -5.04
N ILE A 506 -15.82 10.14 -5.50
CA ILE A 506 -15.17 10.44 -6.79
C ILE A 506 -15.83 9.72 -7.95
N ALA A 507 -15.80 10.33 -9.12
CA ALA A 507 -16.29 9.76 -10.37
C ALA A 507 -15.17 9.10 -11.18
N GLY A 508 -13.91 9.43 -10.93
CA GLY A 508 -12.74 8.86 -11.58
C GLY A 508 -11.49 9.01 -10.72
N LEU A 509 -10.47 8.21 -11.01
CA LEU A 509 -9.19 8.21 -10.30
C LEU A 509 -8.03 8.26 -11.29
N VAL A 510 -7.07 9.13 -11.00
CA VAL A 510 -5.78 9.20 -11.72
C VAL A 510 -4.65 9.24 -10.70
N THR A 511 -3.65 8.34 -10.83
CA THR A 511 -2.50 8.36 -9.93
C THR A 511 -1.17 8.39 -10.67
N ASP A 512 -0.18 9.07 -10.09
CA ASP A 512 1.19 9.10 -10.62
C ASP A 512 1.87 7.75 -10.48
N ALA A 513 1.70 7.10 -9.32
CA ALA A 513 2.29 5.81 -8.98
C ALA A 513 1.26 4.68 -9.09
N GLY A 514 1.75 3.46 -9.23
CA GLY A 514 0.94 2.25 -9.19
C GLY A 514 0.89 1.48 -10.51
N GLY A 515 0.53 0.23 -10.40
CA GLY A 515 0.26 -0.70 -11.51
C GLY A 515 -1.09 -1.37 -11.35
N ALA A 516 -1.39 -2.37 -12.17
CA ALA A 516 -2.69 -3.06 -12.18
C ALA A 516 -3.07 -3.73 -10.84
N LEU A 517 -2.09 -4.04 -9.99
CA LEU A 517 -2.28 -4.64 -8.67
C LEU A 517 -2.08 -3.65 -7.51
N SER A 518 -1.84 -2.36 -7.80
CA SER A 518 -1.73 -1.35 -6.75
C SER A 518 -3.03 -1.19 -5.98
N HIS A 519 -2.95 -0.69 -4.74
CA HIS A 519 -4.13 -0.35 -3.93
C HIS A 519 -5.12 0.53 -4.70
N SER A 520 -4.62 1.56 -5.39
CA SER A 520 -5.43 2.46 -6.22
C SER A 520 -6.25 1.70 -7.27
N ALA A 521 -5.61 0.75 -7.97
CA ALA A 521 -6.25 -0.03 -9.01
C ALA A 521 -7.26 -1.04 -8.43
N VAL A 522 -6.92 -1.71 -7.34
CA VAL A 522 -7.80 -2.69 -6.68
C VAL A 522 -9.06 -2.00 -6.18
N VAL A 523 -8.92 -0.92 -5.40
CA VAL A 523 -10.07 -0.21 -4.83
C VAL A 523 -10.91 0.48 -5.91
N ALA A 524 -10.28 1.05 -6.96
CA ALA A 524 -11.04 1.63 -8.07
C ALA A 524 -11.93 0.59 -8.75
N ARG A 525 -11.45 -0.65 -8.92
CA ARG A 525 -12.28 -1.77 -9.43
C ARG A 525 -13.40 -2.15 -8.47
N GLU A 526 -13.12 -2.22 -7.16
CA GLU A 526 -14.12 -2.52 -6.14
C GLU A 526 -15.27 -1.50 -6.14
N PHE A 527 -14.94 -0.22 -6.28
CA PHE A 527 -15.92 0.87 -6.39
C PHE A 527 -16.40 1.13 -7.82
N MET A 528 -15.90 0.38 -8.80
CA MET A 528 -16.24 0.53 -10.23
C MET A 528 -16.05 1.95 -10.77
N ILE A 529 -14.97 2.60 -10.35
CA ILE A 529 -14.60 3.94 -10.73
C ILE A 529 -13.59 3.84 -11.88
N PRO A 530 -13.81 4.50 -13.04
CA PRO A 530 -12.81 4.58 -14.09
C PRO A 530 -11.47 5.07 -13.54
N ALA A 531 -10.38 4.33 -13.80
CA ALA A 531 -9.10 4.65 -13.20
C ALA A 531 -7.91 4.42 -14.13
N VAL A 532 -6.99 5.38 -14.12
CA VAL A 532 -5.68 5.31 -14.77
C VAL A 532 -4.62 5.51 -13.70
N VAL A 533 -3.72 4.53 -13.54
CA VAL A 533 -2.66 4.57 -12.53
C VAL A 533 -1.28 4.60 -13.16
N GLY A 534 -0.25 4.93 -12.38
CA GLY A 534 1.14 4.92 -12.85
C GLY A 534 1.42 5.92 -13.97
N THR A 535 0.82 7.09 -13.93
CA THR A 535 1.00 8.13 -14.96
C THR A 535 2.34 8.87 -14.85
N ALA A 536 2.99 8.80 -13.71
CA ALA A 536 4.24 9.46 -13.35
C ALA A 536 4.19 11.01 -13.28
N SER A 537 3.17 11.65 -13.85
CA SER A 537 3.15 13.11 -13.99
C SER A 537 1.78 13.79 -13.90
N ALA A 538 0.71 13.03 -13.65
CA ALA A 538 -0.64 13.59 -13.62
C ALA A 538 -0.80 14.72 -12.61
N THR A 539 -0.23 14.58 -11.40
CA THR A 539 -0.28 15.64 -10.37
C THR A 539 0.49 16.92 -10.74
N LYS A 540 1.39 16.85 -11.73
CA LYS A 540 2.16 18.00 -12.22
C LYS A 540 1.52 18.64 -13.46
N GLU A 541 0.80 17.86 -14.26
CA GLU A 541 0.24 18.28 -15.53
C GLU A 541 -1.24 18.71 -15.40
N ILE A 542 -2.00 18.07 -14.51
CA ILE A 542 -3.40 18.39 -14.22
C ILE A 542 -3.48 19.31 -13.00
N ARG A 543 -4.34 20.30 -13.06
CA ARG A 543 -4.59 21.24 -11.97
C ARG A 543 -5.98 21.05 -11.40
N THR A 544 -6.16 21.32 -10.13
CA THR A 544 -7.50 21.41 -9.53
C THR A 544 -8.34 22.42 -10.29
N GLY A 545 -9.51 21.99 -10.76
CA GLY A 545 -10.43 22.79 -11.55
C GLY A 545 -10.39 22.52 -13.07
N ASP A 546 -9.37 21.82 -13.57
CA ASP A 546 -9.36 21.38 -14.97
C ASP A 546 -10.50 20.40 -15.23
N THR A 547 -11.09 20.43 -16.40
CA THR A 547 -11.99 19.37 -16.86
C THR A 547 -11.15 18.29 -17.52
N VAL A 548 -11.29 17.04 -17.07
CA VAL A 548 -10.55 15.91 -17.60
C VAL A 548 -11.48 14.79 -18.05
N ARG A 549 -11.08 14.10 -19.09
CA ARG A 549 -11.68 12.85 -19.53
C ARG A 549 -10.74 11.71 -19.18
N VAL A 550 -11.21 10.80 -18.35
CA VAL A 550 -10.47 9.60 -17.91
C VAL A 550 -11.02 8.39 -18.64
N ASP A 551 -10.20 7.74 -19.45
CA ASP A 551 -10.50 6.45 -20.08
C ASP A 551 -9.70 5.36 -19.37
N GLY A 552 -10.34 4.74 -18.40
CA GLY A 552 -9.72 3.69 -17.57
C GLY A 552 -9.45 2.39 -18.32
N GLY A 553 -10.10 2.17 -19.47
CA GLY A 553 -9.85 1.02 -20.33
C GLY A 553 -8.65 1.22 -21.27
N ALA A 554 -8.47 2.46 -21.76
CA ALA A 554 -7.35 2.82 -22.64
C ALA A 554 -6.09 3.28 -21.89
N GLY A 555 -6.19 3.52 -20.58
CA GLY A 555 -5.09 4.10 -19.80
C GLY A 555 -4.76 5.54 -20.20
N LEU A 556 -5.76 6.31 -20.61
CA LEU A 556 -5.60 7.67 -21.15
C LEU A 556 -6.39 8.69 -20.33
N VAL A 557 -5.74 9.82 -20.03
CA VAL A 557 -6.38 11.01 -19.44
C VAL A 557 -6.17 12.18 -20.40
N GLU A 558 -7.24 12.88 -20.76
CA GLU A 558 -7.21 14.07 -21.62
C GLU A 558 -7.64 15.29 -20.80
N ILE A 559 -6.86 16.36 -20.85
CA ILE A 559 -7.21 17.66 -20.28
C ILE A 559 -7.99 18.41 -21.37
N LEU A 560 -9.27 18.72 -21.09
CA LEU A 560 -10.21 19.27 -22.06
C LEU A 560 -10.17 20.80 -22.11
#